data_8b752c838b7df987e697efdf633f4111
#
_entry.id   8b752c838b7df987e697efdf633f4111
#
_cell.length_a   1.000
_cell.length_b   1.000
_cell.length_c   1.000
_cell.angle_alpha   90.00
_cell.angle_beta   90.00
_cell.angle_gamma   90.00
#
_symmetry.space_group_name_H-M   'P 1'
#
loop_
_entity.id
_entity.type
_entity.pdbx_description
1 polymer ?
#
loop_
_entity_poly.entity_id
_entity_poly.type
_entity_poly.pdbx_seq_one_letter_code
_entity_poly.pdbx_strand_id
1 'polypeptide(L)'
;MADVQLADVKKTYPGGFTAIHGVSFAVPDGGFCVLVGPSGCGKSTLLRMIAGLETISAGDIRIGERLVNQLEPTERDIAMVFQNYALYPHMSVYDNMAYGLRNLKTPKHEIESRVGEAAQILELDTALLSRKPRQLSGGQRQRVAMGRAIVRKPKVFLFDEPLSNLDAKLRVQMRIEIRRLQRRLQTTTIYVTHDQVEAMTLADMLVVLNAGRTEQIGAPLELYERPATLFVAGFLGSPPMNFLKGMLES
;
A
#
# COMPACT_ATOMS: atom_id res chain seq x y z
N MET A 1 -10.88 12.52 5.42
CA MET A 1 -10.23 11.25 5.09
C MET A 1 -11.32 10.27 4.73
N ALA A 2 -11.06 9.05 4.43
CA ALA A 2 -12.11 8.12 4.01
C ALA A 2 -11.74 6.69 4.41
N ASP A 3 -12.70 5.92 4.89
CA ASP A 3 -12.60 4.47 5.00
C ASP A 3 -12.56 3.81 3.62
N VAL A 4 -12.12 2.56 3.57
CA VAL A 4 -12.14 1.75 2.34
C VAL A 4 -12.87 0.45 2.62
N GLN A 5 -13.90 0.16 1.85
CA GLN A 5 -14.71 -1.05 2.02
C GLN A 5 -14.69 -1.89 0.75
N LEU A 6 -14.47 -3.18 0.92
CA LEU A 6 -14.59 -4.21 -0.12
C LEU A 6 -15.71 -5.18 0.29
N ALA A 7 -16.64 -5.46 -0.64
CA ALA A 7 -17.74 -6.39 -0.43
C ALA A 7 -17.77 -7.42 -1.56
N ASP A 8 -17.48 -8.67 -1.25
CA ASP A 8 -17.46 -9.84 -2.17
C ASP A 8 -16.73 -9.57 -3.49
N VAL A 9 -15.59 -8.86 -3.41
CA VAL A 9 -14.81 -8.45 -4.60
C VAL A 9 -14.20 -9.67 -5.27
N LYS A 10 -14.47 -9.83 -6.56
CA LYS A 10 -13.96 -10.94 -7.40
C LYS A 10 -13.21 -10.43 -8.63
N LYS A 11 -12.21 -11.19 -9.05
CA LYS A 11 -11.49 -10.95 -10.29
C LYS A 11 -11.27 -12.24 -11.03
N THR A 12 -11.90 -12.34 -12.21
CA THR A 12 -11.65 -13.40 -13.20
C THR A 12 -11.13 -12.74 -14.46
N TYR A 13 -10.00 -13.22 -14.95
CA TYR A 13 -9.38 -12.74 -16.19
C TYR A 13 -9.99 -13.43 -17.43
N PRO A 14 -9.89 -12.82 -18.62
CA PRO A 14 -10.17 -13.52 -19.87
C PRO A 14 -9.37 -14.83 -19.91
N GLY A 15 -10.04 -15.95 -20.23
CA GLY A 15 -9.44 -17.30 -20.18
C GLY A 15 -9.79 -18.09 -18.91
N GLY A 16 -10.63 -17.52 -17.99
CA GLY A 16 -11.24 -18.25 -16.87
C GLY A 16 -10.40 -18.32 -15.60
N PHE A 17 -9.18 -17.78 -15.59
CA PHE A 17 -8.37 -17.74 -14.37
C PHE A 17 -8.94 -16.72 -13.37
N THR A 18 -9.35 -17.21 -12.18
CA THR A 18 -9.86 -16.38 -11.09
C THR A 18 -8.72 -16.07 -10.11
N ALA A 19 -8.34 -14.79 -10.04
CA ALA A 19 -7.27 -14.30 -9.16
C ALA A 19 -7.77 -13.91 -7.77
N ILE A 20 -9.04 -13.49 -7.65
CA ILE A 20 -9.69 -13.08 -6.39
C ILE A 20 -11.08 -13.71 -6.32
N HIS A 21 -11.37 -14.39 -5.21
CA HIS A 21 -12.53 -15.29 -5.03
C HIS A 21 -13.60 -14.76 -4.05
N GLY A 22 -13.82 -13.45 -3.98
CA GLY A 22 -14.81 -12.87 -3.07
C GLY A 22 -14.18 -12.40 -1.76
N VAL A 23 -13.34 -11.38 -1.86
CA VAL A 23 -12.66 -10.76 -0.72
C VAL A 23 -13.53 -9.65 -0.15
N SER A 24 -13.74 -9.68 1.18
CA SER A 24 -14.52 -8.67 1.91
C SER A 24 -13.75 -8.22 3.15
N PHE A 25 -13.52 -6.93 3.29
CA PHE A 25 -13.02 -6.28 4.51
C PHE A 25 -13.27 -4.78 4.47
N ALA A 26 -13.15 -4.13 5.63
CA ALA A 26 -13.23 -2.69 5.76
C ALA A 26 -12.00 -2.14 6.48
N VAL A 27 -11.37 -1.11 5.90
CA VAL A 27 -10.28 -0.36 6.53
C VAL A 27 -10.88 0.90 7.12
N PRO A 28 -10.81 1.12 8.44
CA PRO A 28 -11.36 2.32 9.05
C PRO A 28 -10.61 3.58 8.59
N ASP A 29 -11.29 4.72 8.68
CA ASP A 29 -10.69 6.02 8.36
C ASP A 29 -9.41 6.24 9.19
N GLY A 30 -8.32 6.64 8.53
CA GLY A 30 -7.00 6.81 9.14
C GLY A 30 -6.30 5.50 9.54
N GLY A 31 -6.87 4.32 9.28
CA GLY A 31 -6.28 3.02 9.58
C GLY A 31 -5.13 2.64 8.63
N PHE A 32 -4.20 1.84 9.14
CA PHE A 32 -3.12 1.23 8.37
C PHE A 32 -3.38 -0.27 8.16
N CYS A 33 -3.88 -0.62 6.99
CA CYS A 33 -4.14 -2.01 6.59
C CYS A 33 -2.96 -2.58 5.81
N VAL A 34 -2.50 -3.77 6.17
CA VAL A 34 -1.48 -4.49 5.41
C VAL A 34 -2.07 -5.76 4.80
N LEU A 35 -1.91 -5.91 3.49
CA LEU A 35 -2.22 -7.13 2.75
C LEU A 35 -0.96 -7.98 2.68
N VAL A 36 -0.98 -9.18 3.25
CA VAL A 36 0.16 -10.08 3.30
C VAL A 36 -0.22 -11.48 2.80
N GLY A 37 0.76 -12.21 2.28
CA GLY A 37 0.55 -13.56 1.76
C GLY A 37 1.65 -13.97 0.77
N PRO A 38 1.65 -15.22 0.29
CA PRO A 38 2.63 -15.72 -0.67
C PRO A 38 2.64 -14.95 -1.99
N SER A 39 3.72 -15.08 -2.75
CA SER A 39 3.76 -14.53 -4.12
C SER A 39 2.63 -15.13 -4.96
N GLY A 40 1.96 -14.29 -5.77
CA GLY A 40 0.87 -14.72 -6.65
C GLY A 40 -0.49 -14.93 -5.96
N CYS A 41 -0.65 -14.69 -4.64
CA CYS A 41 -1.93 -14.86 -3.96
C CYS A 41 -2.97 -13.74 -4.23
N GLY A 42 -2.67 -12.75 -5.08
CA GLY A 42 -3.62 -11.72 -5.49
C GLY A 42 -3.49 -10.35 -4.82
N LYS A 43 -2.52 -10.11 -3.93
CA LYS A 43 -2.34 -8.83 -3.20
C LYS A 43 -2.27 -7.61 -4.11
N SER A 44 -1.32 -7.60 -5.06
CA SER A 44 -1.15 -6.48 -6.00
C SER A 44 -2.34 -6.35 -6.96
N THR A 45 -3.01 -7.47 -7.32
CA THR A 45 -4.26 -7.43 -8.09
C THR A 45 -5.35 -6.68 -7.30
N LEU A 46 -5.52 -7.03 -6.03
CA LEU A 46 -6.50 -6.39 -5.15
C LEU A 46 -6.19 -4.90 -4.98
N LEU A 47 -4.92 -4.55 -4.72
CA LEU A 47 -4.49 -3.16 -4.63
C LEU A 47 -4.77 -2.37 -5.90
N ARG A 48 -4.48 -2.96 -7.08
CA ARG A 48 -4.75 -2.33 -8.39
C ARG A 48 -6.23 -2.16 -8.67
N MET A 49 -7.10 -3.07 -8.21
CA MET A 49 -8.55 -2.92 -8.30
C MET A 49 -9.04 -1.75 -7.44
N ILE A 50 -8.52 -1.58 -6.23
CA ILE A 50 -8.80 -0.41 -5.38
C ILE A 50 -8.33 0.88 -6.07
N ALA A 51 -7.16 0.83 -6.72
CA ALA A 51 -6.61 1.94 -7.47
C ALA A 51 -7.37 2.28 -8.77
N GLY A 52 -8.24 1.40 -9.27
CA GLY A 52 -8.87 1.54 -10.58
C GLY A 52 -7.95 1.25 -11.76
N LEU A 53 -6.78 0.68 -11.51
CA LEU A 53 -5.83 0.22 -12.53
C LEU A 53 -6.19 -1.17 -13.07
N GLU A 54 -7.11 -1.85 -12.39
CA GLU A 54 -7.65 -3.15 -12.77
C GLU A 54 -9.15 -3.16 -12.46
N THR A 55 -9.96 -3.75 -13.34
CA THR A 55 -11.40 -3.85 -13.16
C THR A 55 -11.75 -5.03 -12.27
N ILE A 56 -12.79 -4.91 -11.47
CA ILE A 56 -13.40 -6.05 -10.75
C ILE A 56 -14.35 -6.82 -11.67
N SER A 57 -14.55 -8.12 -11.41
CA SER A 57 -15.54 -8.94 -12.13
C SER A 57 -16.89 -8.99 -11.41
N ALA A 58 -16.88 -8.84 -10.09
CA ALA A 58 -18.08 -8.76 -9.24
C ALA A 58 -17.75 -8.14 -7.88
N GLY A 59 -18.77 -7.78 -7.12
CA GLY A 59 -18.65 -7.16 -5.82
C GLY A 59 -18.55 -5.63 -5.89
N ASP A 60 -18.28 -5.00 -4.75
CA ASP A 60 -18.23 -3.55 -4.61
C ASP A 60 -16.97 -3.08 -3.91
N ILE A 61 -16.41 -1.96 -4.37
CA ILE A 61 -15.35 -1.20 -3.71
C ILE A 61 -15.87 0.20 -3.42
N ARG A 62 -15.80 0.61 -2.16
CA ARG A 62 -16.17 1.97 -1.72
C ARG A 62 -14.97 2.68 -1.09
N ILE A 63 -14.88 3.99 -1.33
CA ILE A 63 -13.94 4.91 -0.68
C ILE A 63 -14.77 6.03 -0.05
N GLY A 64 -14.89 5.99 1.27
CA GLY A 64 -15.94 6.73 1.96
C GLY A 64 -17.32 6.31 1.47
N GLU A 65 -18.21 7.25 1.25
CA GLU A 65 -19.57 6.97 0.76
C GLU A 65 -19.64 6.63 -0.75
N ARG A 66 -18.54 6.80 -1.50
CA ARG A 66 -18.53 6.66 -2.96
C ARG A 66 -18.27 5.22 -3.39
N LEU A 67 -19.16 4.65 -4.20
CA LEU A 67 -18.88 3.43 -4.98
C LEU A 67 -17.91 3.80 -6.11
N VAL A 68 -16.75 3.10 -6.18
CA VAL A 68 -15.67 3.46 -7.11
C VAL A 68 -15.46 2.45 -8.24
N ASN A 69 -16.30 1.43 -8.37
CA ASN A 69 -16.16 0.34 -9.34
C ASN A 69 -15.91 0.84 -10.78
N GLN A 70 -16.63 1.89 -11.20
CA GLN A 70 -16.60 2.43 -12.56
C GLN A 70 -15.80 3.75 -12.68
N LEU A 71 -15.20 4.22 -11.56
CA LEU A 71 -14.44 5.46 -11.57
C LEU A 71 -13.00 5.22 -12.06
N GLU A 72 -12.54 6.12 -12.89
CA GLU A 72 -11.13 6.16 -13.31
C GLU A 72 -10.19 6.43 -12.12
N PRO A 73 -8.92 5.99 -12.17
CA PRO A 73 -7.95 6.19 -11.07
C PRO A 73 -7.83 7.65 -10.61
N THR A 74 -7.97 8.59 -11.54
CA THR A 74 -7.88 10.04 -11.26
C THR A 74 -9.05 10.59 -10.45
N GLU A 75 -10.19 9.90 -10.45
CA GLU A 75 -11.43 10.31 -9.79
C GLU A 75 -11.61 9.70 -8.39
N ARG A 76 -10.72 8.76 -7.99
CA ARG A 76 -10.82 8.00 -6.73
C ARG A 76 -10.20 8.71 -5.52
N ASP A 77 -9.60 9.86 -5.68
CA ASP A 77 -8.88 10.61 -4.61
C ASP A 77 -7.82 9.76 -3.90
N ILE A 78 -7.12 8.93 -4.64
CA ILE A 78 -6.06 8.06 -4.14
C ILE A 78 -4.67 8.48 -4.65
N ALA A 79 -3.64 8.06 -3.95
CA ALA A 79 -2.27 8.10 -4.46
C ALA A 79 -1.61 6.73 -4.27
N MET A 80 -0.88 6.27 -5.29
CA MET A 80 -0.21 4.97 -5.28
C MET A 80 1.30 5.14 -5.41
N VAL A 81 2.02 4.42 -4.55
CA VAL A 81 3.48 4.26 -4.61
C VAL A 81 3.78 2.85 -5.09
N PHE A 82 4.46 2.75 -6.23
CA PHE A 82 4.79 1.49 -6.90
C PHE A 82 6.12 0.93 -6.41
N GLN A 83 6.29 -0.38 -6.52
CA GLN A 83 7.49 -1.13 -6.19
C GLN A 83 8.77 -0.57 -6.85
N ASN A 84 8.68 -0.12 -8.11
CA ASN A 84 9.78 0.45 -8.87
C ASN A 84 9.87 1.98 -8.77
N TYR A 85 9.15 2.58 -7.79
CA TYR A 85 9.02 4.03 -7.57
C TYR A 85 8.35 4.80 -8.71
N ALA A 86 8.33 4.30 -9.94
CA ALA A 86 7.76 4.88 -11.16
C ALA A 86 8.12 6.36 -11.37
N LEU A 87 9.34 6.77 -11.01
CA LEU A 87 9.83 8.14 -11.21
C LEU A 87 10.11 8.38 -12.69
N TYR A 88 9.75 9.57 -13.19
CA TYR A 88 10.08 10.01 -14.55
C TYR A 88 11.57 10.34 -14.62
N PRO A 89 12.40 9.55 -15.36
CA PRO A 89 13.86 9.66 -15.29
C PRO A 89 14.42 10.93 -15.91
N HIS A 90 13.68 11.57 -16.81
CA HIS A 90 14.04 12.80 -17.50
C HIS A 90 13.69 14.07 -16.70
N MET A 91 12.80 13.96 -15.71
CA MET A 91 12.34 15.07 -14.87
C MET A 91 13.25 15.23 -13.64
N SER A 92 13.32 16.47 -13.11
CA SER A 92 13.91 16.74 -11.80
C SER A 92 13.06 16.13 -10.66
N VAL A 93 13.61 16.09 -9.44
CA VAL A 93 12.84 15.73 -8.23
C VAL A 93 11.63 16.65 -8.08
N TYR A 94 11.85 17.97 -8.19
CA TYR A 94 10.76 18.95 -8.14
C TYR A 94 9.69 18.67 -9.18
N ASP A 95 10.07 18.44 -10.44
CA ASP A 95 9.12 18.18 -11.51
C ASP A 95 8.38 16.86 -11.33
N ASN A 96 9.05 15.81 -10.81
CA ASN A 96 8.40 14.57 -10.44
C ASN A 96 7.30 14.79 -9.40
N MET A 97 7.58 15.56 -8.35
CA MET A 97 6.59 15.86 -7.31
C MET A 97 5.47 16.76 -7.84
N ALA A 98 5.81 17.78 -8.63
CA ALA A 98 4.85 18.75 -9.17
C ALA A 98 3.95 18.22 -10.29
N TYR A 99 4.33 17.11 -10.95
CA TYR A 99 3.69 16.62 -12.17
C TYR A 99 2.17 16.44 -12.06
N GLY A 100 1.73 15.75 -11.01
CA GLY A 100 0.31 15.50 -10.78
C GLY A 100 -0.51 16.78 -10.57
N LEU A 101 0.06 17.76 -9.87
CA LEU A 101 -0.58 19.06 -9.61
C LEU A 101 -0.66 19.91 -10.89
N ARG A 102 0.38 19.85 -11.75
CA ARG A 102 0.35 20.55 -13.06
C ARG A 102 -0.74 19.99 -13.96
N ASN A 103 -0.93 18.66 -13.98
CA ASN A 103 -2.01 18.04 -14.76
C ASN A 103 -3.40 18.46 -14.28
N LEU A 104 -3.54 18.72 -12.97
CA LEU A 104 -4.75 19.27 -12.37
C LEU A 104 -4.89 20.80 -12.56
N LYS A 105 -3.95 21.43 -13.31
CA LYS A 105 -3.92 22.89 -13.56
C LYS A 105 -3.85 23.72 -12.26
N THR A 106 -3.24 23.18 -11.21
CA THR A 106 -3.03 23.88 -9.94
C THR A 106 -2.15 25.12 -10.15
N PRO A 107 -2.46 26.26 -9.51
CA PRO A 107 -1.65 27.48 -9.61
C PRO A 107 -0.20 27.26 -9.19
N LYS A 108 0.74 27.93 -9.86
CA LYS A 108 2.19 27.74 -9.64
C LYS A 108 2.60 27.96 -8.18
N HIS A 109 2.10 29.02 -7.54
CA HIS A 109 2.42 29.32 -6.13
C HIS A 109 1.97 28.20 -5.18
N GLU A 110 0.83 27.57 -5.46
CA GLU A 110 0.32 26.46 -4.67
C GLU A 110 1.14 25.19 -4.90
N ILE A 111 1.60 24.93 -6.14
CA ILE A 111 2.53 23.82 -6.43
C ILE A 111 3.83 24.00 -5.65
N GLU A 112 4.42 25.20 -5.67
CA GLU A 112 5.65 25.52 -4.93
C GLU A 112 5.47 25.30 -3.43
N SER A 113 4.36 25.76 -2.86
CA SER A 113 4.03 25.55 -1.46
C SER A 113 3.88 24.08 -1.10
N ARG A 114 3.09 23.31 -1.85
CA ARG A 114 2.83 21.88 -1.58
C ARG A 114 4.09 21.01 -1.77
N VAL A 115 4.91 21.30 -2.79
CA VAL A 115 6.19 20.60 -3.00
C VAL A 115 7.16 20.92 -1.86
N GLY A 116 7.23 22.17 -1.42
CA GLY A 116 8.06 22.58 -0.27
C GLY A 116 7.61 21.87 1.02
N GLU A 117 6.30 21.86 1.31
CA GLU A 117 5.72 21.16 2.47
C GLU A 117 6.05 19.66 2.43
N ALA A 118 5.86 19.01 1.27
CA ALA A 118 6.14 17.58 1.12
C ALA A 118 7.65 17.27 1.26
N ALA A 119 8.52 18.12 0.72
CA ALA A 119 9.97 17.99 0.87
C ALA A 119 10.39 18.09 2.34
N GLN A 120 9.81 19.03 3.08
CA GLN A 120 10.06 19.20 4.51
C GLN A 120 9.54 18.01 5.33
N ILE A 121 8.33 17.51 5.03
CA ILE A 121 7.75 16.32 5.69
C ILE A 121 8.65 15.09 5.53
N LEU A 122 9.25 14.94 4.34
CA LEU A 122 10.08 13.79 3.95
C LEU A 122 11.57 13.99 4.25
N GLU A 123 11.93 15.10 4.91
CA GLU A 123 13.33 15.43 5.21
C GLU A 123 14.22 15.38 3.95
N LEU A 124 13.69 15.83 2.81
CA LEU A 124 14.42 15.96 1.58
C LEU A 124 15.19 17.28 1.57
N ASP A 125 16.51 17.22 1.42
CA ASP A 125 17.33 18.40 1.23
C ASP A 125 16.87 19.14 -0.03
N THR A 126 16.67 20.46 0.08
CA THR A 126 16.24 21.33 -1.01
C THR A 126 17.20 21.28 -2.21
N ALA A 127 18.50 21.04 -1.96
CA ALA A 127 19.50 20.84 -3.00
C ALA A 127 19.22 19.62 -3.89
N LEU A 128 18.43 18.65 -3.41
CA LEU A 128 18.02 17.49 -4.20
C LEU A 128 16.90 17.81 -5.19
N LEU A 129 16.13 18.88 -5.00
CA LEU A 129 14.97 19.20 -5.83
C LEU A 129 15.32 19.42 -7.32
N SER A 130 16.51 19.90 -7.60
CA SER A 130 17.02 20.09 -8.97
C SER A 130 17.62 18.84 -9.60
N ARG A 131 17.90 17.78 -8.80
CA ARG A 131 18.53 16.55 -9.28
C ARG A 131 17.56 15.68 -10.06
N LYS A 132 18.09 14.77 -10.87
CA LYS A 132 17.34 13.73 -11.58
C LYS A 132 17.38 12.40 -10.81
N PRO A 133 16.41 11.49 -10.99
CA PRO A 133 16.33 10.20 -10.28
C PRO A 133 17.62 9.37 -10.31
N ARG A 134 18.39 9.40 -11.42
CA ARG A 134 19.67 8.69 -11.55
C ARG A 134 20.76 9.16 -10.57
N GLN A 135 20.61 10.35 -10.02
CA GLN A 135 21.57 10.98 -9.10
C GLN A 135 21.20 10.78 -7.63
N LEU A 136 20.16 9.98 -7.37
CA LEU A 136 19.61 9.73 -6.04
C LEU A 136 19.95 8.32 -5.54
N SER A 137 20.10 8.17 -4.22
CA SER A 137 20.13 6.86 -3.56
C SER A 137 18.76 6.16 -3.64
N GLY A 138 18.70 4.86 -3.30
CA GLY A 138 17.43 4.11 -3.22
C GLY A 138 16.42 4.77 -2.31
N GLY A 139 16.80 5.10 -1.07
CA GLY A 139 15.93 5.79 -0.11
C GLY A 139 15.49 7.17 -0.56
N GLN A 140 16.38 7.93 -1.19
CA GLN A 140 16.01 9.23 -1.75
C GLN A 140 14.97 9.09 -2.88
N ARG A 141 15.14 8.11 -3.80
CA ARG A 141 14.13 7.83 -4.82
C ARG A 141 12.78 7.46 -4.22
N GLN A 142 12.78 6.66 -3.17
CA GLN A 142 11.55 6.29 -2.47
C GLN A 142 10.88 7.51 -1.82
N ARG A 143 11.62 8.35 -1.10
CA ARG A 143 11.07 9.60 -0.54
C ARG A 143 10.47 10.50 -1.62
N VAL A 144 11.11 10.61 -2.79
CA VAL A 144 10.55 11.36 -3.93
C VAL A 144 9.25 10.73 -4.43
N ALA A 145 9.17 9.39 -4.52
CA ALA A 145 7.93 8.71 -4.90
C ALA A 145 6.81 8.95 -3.89
N MET A 146 7.11 8.93 -2.59
CA MET A 146 6.17 9.32 -1.54
C MET A 146 5.77 10.80 -1.66
N GLY A 147 6.70 11.70 -1.97
CA GLY A 147 6.43 13.11 -2.21
C GLY A 147 5.43 13.35 -3.33
N ARG A 148 5.55 12.61 -4.45
CA ARG A 148 4.55 12.64 -5.54
C ARG A 148 3.13 12.27 -5.07
N ALA A 149 3.04 11.38 -4.09
CA ALA A 149 1.77 10.96 -3.52
C ALA A 149 1.23 12.02 -2.54
N ILE A 150 2.07 12.54 -1.65
CA ILE A 150 1.71 13.48 -0.58
C ILE A 150 1.20 14.81 -1.12
N VAL A 151 1.86 15.38 -2.15
CA VAL A 151 1.49 16.70 -2.72
C VAL A 151 0.04 16.77 -3.20
N ARG A 152 -0.57 15.61 -3.52
CA ARG A 152 -1.95 15.51 -3.95
C ARG A 152 -2.95 15.57 -2.81
N LYS A 153 -2.52 15.39 -1.55
CA LYS A 153 -3.36 15.29 -0.34
C LYS A 153 -4.48 14.26 -0.54
N PRO A 154 -4.13 13.00 -0.87
CA PRO A 154 -5.13 11.97 -1.19
C PRO A 154 -5.91 11.55 0.04
N LYS A 155 -7.13 11.00 -0.17
CA LYS A 155 -7.93 10.39 0.91
C LYS A 155 -7.39 9.03 1.33
N VAL A 156 -6.76 8.29 0.40
CA VAL A 156 -6.21 6.95 0.64
C VAL A 156 -4.83 6.83 -0.01
N PHE A 157 -3.87 6.29 0.75
CA PHE A 157 -2.55 5.88 0.24
C PHE A 157 -2.54 4.38 -0.07
N LEU A 158 -2.00 4.03 -1.23
CA LEU A 158 -1.79 2.66 -1.67
C LEU A 158 -0.29 2.42 -1.89
N PHE A 159 0.27 1.38 -1.27
CA PHE A 159 1.67 1.00 -1.39
C PHE A 159 1.80 -0.42 -1.94
N ASP A 160 2.41 -0.58 -3.12
CA ASP A 160 2.67 -1.89 -3.75
C ASP A 160 4.15 -2.27 -3.54
N GLU A 161 4.44 -3.03 -2.48
CA GLU A 161 5.78 -3.50 -2.09
C GLU A 161 6.87 -2.40 -2.11
N PRO A 162 6.67 -1.24 -1.47
CA PRO A 162 7.52 -0.07 -1.69
C PRO A 162 8.95 -0.23 -1.17
N LEU A 163 9.22 -1.21 -0.28
CA LEU A 163 10.52 -1.42 0.36
C LEU A 163 11.32 -2.58 -0.23
N SER A 164 10.75 -3.35 -1.17
CA SER A 164 11.35 -4.57 -1.71
C SER A 164 12.72 -4.36 -2.37
N ASN A 165 12.96 -3.19 -2.97
CA ASN A 165 14.19 -2.83 -3.69
C ASN A 165 15.26 -2.16 -2.81
N LEU A 166 15.09 -2.16 -1.48
CA LEU A 166 16.03 -1.55 -0.54
C LEU A 166 16.85 -2.61 0.20
N ASP A 167 18.07 -2.23 0.58
CA ASP A 167 18.87 -3.04 1.51
C ASP A 167 18.23 -3.11 2.91
N ALA A 168 18.66 -4.10 3.71
CA ALA A 168 18.03 -4.40 4.99
C ALA A 168 18.06 -3.22 5.98
N LYS A 169 19.18 -2.48 6.05
CA LYS A 169 19.31 -1.33 6.96
C LYS A 169 18.37 -0.19 6.57
N LEU A 170 18.35 0.14 5.29
CA LEU A 170 17.50 1.20 4.75
C LEU A 170 16.01 0.82 4.86
N ARG A 171 15.67 -0.46 4.68
CA ARG A 171 14.30 -0.97 4.84
C ARG A 171 13.77 -0.73 6.26
N VAL A 172 14.59 -1.01 7.30
CA VAL A 172 14.21 -0.72 8.70
C VAL A 172 13.93 0.76 8.91
N GLN A 173 14.81 1.64 8.42
CA GLN A 173 14.63 3.08 8.54
C GLN A 173 13.35 3.55 7.82
N MET A 174 13.14 3.11 6.59
CA MET A 174 11.99 3.51 5.78
C MET A 174 10.65 3.02 6.33
N ARG A 175 10.60 1.86 7.00
CA ARG A 175 9.39 1.42 7.72
C ARG A 175 8.99 2.44 8.80
N ILE A 176 9.95 2.88 9.62
CA ILE A 176 9.69 3.87 10.67
C ILE A 176 9.19 5.17 10.05
N GLU A 177 9.80 5.61 8.94
CA GLU A 177 9.40 6.83 8.23
C GLU A 177 7.99 6.74 7.66
N ILE A 178 7.64 5.62 7.02
CA ILE A 178 6.28 5.40 6.48
C ILE A 178 5.23 5.44 7.60
N ARG A 179 5.49 4.78 8.72
CA ARG A 179 4.56 4.79 9.85
C ARG A 179 4.43 6.18 10.49
N ARG A 180 5.56 6.91 10.64
CA ARG A 180 5.56 8.30 11.12
C ARG A 180 4.78 9.22 10.19
N LEU A 181 5.00 9.06 8.88
CA LEU A 181 4.29 9.83 7.86
C LEU A 181 2.78 9.61 7.93
N GLN A 182 2.35 8.35 7.96
CA GLN A 182 0.93 8.01 8.03
C GLN A 182 0.28 8.59 9.29
N ARG A 183 0.94 8.47 10.45
CA ARG A 183 0.46 9.08 11.71
C ARG A 183 0.35 10.60 11.63
N ARG A 184 1.28 11.26 10.94
CA ARG A 184 1.24 12.72 10.75
C ARG A 184 0.13 13.16 9.82
N LEU A 185 -0.10 12.40 8.74
CA LEU A 185 -1.11 12.70 7.73
C LEU A 185 -2.50 12.18 8.09
N GLN A 186 -2.59 11.21 9.00
CA GLN A 186 -3.83 10.53 9.40
C GLN A 186 -4.59 9.88 8.23
N THR A 187 -3.92 9.67 7.09
CA THR A 187 -4.53 9.17 5.85
C THR A 187 -4.67 7.66 5.90
N THR A 188 -5.83 7.14 5.50
CA THR A 188 -6.09 5.71 5.36
C THR A 188 -5.08 5.09 4.41
N THR A 189 -4.47 4.00 4.81
CA THR A 189 -3.35 3.39 4.09
C THR A 189 -3.60 1.91 3.87
N ILE A 190 -3.42 1.46 2.62
CA ILE A 190 -3.38 0.03 2.26
C ILE A 190 -1.99 -0.27 1.70
N TYR A 191 -1.32 -1.22 2.33
CA TYR A 191 0.07 -1.56 2.08
C TYR A 191 0.20 -3.03 1.71
N VAL A 192 0.83 -3.33 0.60
CA VAL A 192 1.13 -4.70 0.16
C VAL A 192 2.57 -5.04 0.47
N THR A 193 2.80 -6.18 1.07
CA THR A 193 4.14 -6.74 1.29
C THR A 193 4.12 -8.27 1.31
N HIS A 194 5.28 -8.88 1.07
CA HIS A 194 5.55 -10.28 1.36
C HIS A 194 6.45 -10.43 2.59
N ASP A 195 6.93 -9.33 3.18
CA ASP A 195 7.77 -9.31 4.39
C ASP A 195 6.89 -9.30 5.64
N GLN A 196 6.99 -10.36 6.43
CA GLN A 196 6.20 -10.53 7.66
C GLN A 196 6.56 -9.49 8.73
N VAL A 197 7.83 -9.06 8.79
CA VAL A 197 8.27 -8.05 9.76
C VAL A 197 7.64 -6.69 9.42
N GLU A 198 7.53 -6.36 8.13
CA GLU A 198 6.78 -5.17 7.69
C GLU A 198 5.32 -5.27 8.10
N ALA A 199 4.69 -6.41 7.82
CA ALA A 199 3.29 -6.65 8.13
C ALA A 199 3.01 -6.50 9.63
N MET A 200 3.79 -7.17 10.48
CA MET A 200 3.61 -7.16 11.93
C MET A 200 3.91 -5.80 12.58
N THR A 201 4.80 -4.99 11.98
CA THR A 201 5.25 -3.73 12.59
C THR A 201 4.51 -2.49 12.09
N LEU A 202 3.95 -2.53 10.88
CA LEU A 202 3.26 -1.40 10.27
C LEU A 202 1.75 -1.42 10.48
N ALA A 203 1.14 -2.61 10.50
CA ALA A 203 -0.31 -2.74 10.46
C ALA A 203 -1.00 -2.36 11.76
N ASP A 204 -2.13 -1.65 11.65
CA ASP A 204 -3.21 -1.67 12.65
C ASP A 204 -4.14 -2.86 12.38
N MET A 205 -4.31 -3.21 11.10
CA MET A 205 -5.10 -4.33 10.63
C MET A 205 -4.32 -5.13 9.58
N LEU A 206 -4.23 -6.42 9.76
CA LEU A 206 -3.59 -7.36 8.85
C LEU A 206 -4.67 -8.17 8.12
N VAL A 207 -4.53 -8.27 6.80
CA VAL A 207 -5.35 -9.14 5.94
C VAL A 207 -4.43 -10.19 5.34
N VAL A 208 -4.55 -11.43 5.80
CA VAL A 208 -3.79 -12.57 5.28
C VAL A 208 -4.52 -13.16 4.09
N LEU A 209 -3.85 -13.13 2.93
CA LEU A 209 -4.38 -13.64 1.67
C LEU A 209 -3.65 -14.92 1.25
N ASN A 210 -4.43 -15.90 0.78
CA ASN A 210 -3.91 -17.13 0.19
C ASN A 210 -4.78 -17.54 -1.01
N ALA A 211 -4.14 -17.83 -2.14
CA ALA A 211 -4.83 -18.27 -3.37
C ALA A 211 -6.10 -17.44 -3.72
N GLY A 212 -6.02 -16.12 -3.62
CA GLY A 212 -7.11 -15.20 -3.95
C GLY A 212 -8.25 -15.14 -2.91
N ARG A 213 -8.06 -15.72 -1.72
CA ARG A 213 -9.04 -15.74 -0.61
C ARG A 213 -8.45 -15.10 0.63
N THR A 214 -9.31 -14.57 1.48
CA THR A 214 -8.93 -14.11 2.81
C THR A 214 -8.89 -15.30 3.77
N GLU A 215 -7.74 -15.54 4.41
CA GLU A 215 -7.57 -16.57 5.44
C GLU A 215 -7.98 -16.04 6.82
N GLN A 216 -7.49 -14.86 7.18
CA GLN A 216 -7.80 -14.22 8.45
C GLN A 216 -7.59 -12.70 8.37
N ILE A 217 -8.37 -11.96 9.15
CA ILE A 217 -8.27 -10.50 9.30
C ILE A 217 -8.30 -10.16 10.78
N GLY A 218 -7.46 -9.22 11.22
CA GLY A 218 -7.44 -8.71 12.60
C GLY A 218 -6.16 -7.94 12.92
N ALA A 219 -5.95 -7.65 14.20
CA ALA A 219 -4.72 -7.03 14.66
C ALA A 219 -3.53 -8.02 14.51
N PRO A 220 -2.32 -7.55 14.16
CA PRO A 220 -1.18 -8.42 13.92
C PRO A 220 -0.90 -9.42 15.05
N LEU A 221 -0.91 -8.95 16.31
CA LEU A 221 -0.65 -9.79 17.46
C LEU A 221 -1.75 -10.85 17.68
N GLU A 222 -3.00 -10.49 17.44
CA GLU A 222 -4.13 -11.42 17.51
C GLU A 222 -3.98 -12.57 16.50
N LEU A 223 -3.60 -12.26 15.25
CA LEU A 223 -3.39 -13.29 14.22
C LEU A 223 -2.22 -14.21 14.56
N TYR A 224 -1.18 -13.68 15.19
CA TYR A 224 -0.01 -14.44 15.63
C TYR A 224 -0.34 -15.37 16.79
N GLU A 225 -1.05 -14.88 17.82
CA GLU A 225 -1.39 -15.64 19.03
C GLU A 225 -2.56 -16.62 18.83
N ARG A 226 -3.49 -16.29 17.92
CA ARG A 226 -4.73 -17.05 17.67
C ARG A 226 -4.96 -17.24 16.17
N PRO A 227 -4.07 -17.97 15.47
CA PRO A 227 -4.24 -18.24 14.05
C PRO A 227 -5.49 -19.11 13.80
N ALA A 228 -6.34 -18.68 12.86
CA ALA A 228 -7.58 -19.39 12.53
C ALA A 228 -7.33 -20.66 11.69
N THR A 229 -6.22 -20.72 10.97
CA THR A 229 -5.89 -21.85 10.09
C THR A 229 -4.42 -22.26 10.26
N LEU A 230 -4.11 -23.52 9.90
CA LEU A 230 -2.72 -24.00 9.84
C LEU A 230 -1.87 -23.17 8.88
N PHE A 231 -2.50 -22.62 7.82
CA PHE A 231 -1.81 -21.71 6.90
C PHE A 231 -1.34 -20.45 7.61
N VAL A 232 -2.23 -19.76 8.35
CA VAL A 232 -1.88 -18.53 9.07
C VAL A 232 -0.83 -18.81 10.13
N ALA A 233 -0.96 -19.91 10.89
CA ALA A 233 -0.01 -20.34 11.91
C ALA A 233 1.39 -20.57 11.34
N GLY A 234 1.49 -21.22 10.17
CA GLY A 234 2.77 -21.48 9.51
C GLY A 234 3.31 -20.32 8.70
N PHE A 235 2.44 -19.38 8.33
CA PHE A 235 2.82 -18.22 7.52
C PHE A 235 3.31 -17.05 8.37
N LEU A 236 2.71 -16.78 9.53
CA LEU A 236 3.10 -15.69 10.42
C LEU A 236 4.15 -16.16 11.44
N GLY A 237 5.21 -15.37 11.59
CA GLY A 237 6.27 -15.61 12.56
C GLY A 237 7.60 -16.05 11.94
N SER A 238 8.69 -15.64 12.59
CA SER A 238 10.06 -16.03 12.23
C SER A 238 10.84 -16.35 13.53
N PRO A 239 11.17 -17.63 13.79
CA PRO A 239 10.88 -18.81 12.95
C PRO A 239 9.38 -19.15 12.86
N PRO A 240 8.96 -19.92 11.82
CA PRO A 240 7.55 -20.33 11.69
C PRO A 240 7.16 -21.31 12.81
N MET A 241 5.86 -21.42 13.07
CA MET A 241 5.30 -22.31 14.08
C MET A 241 5.58 -23.78 13.74
N ASN A 242 5.95 -24.59 14.73
CA ASN A 242 6.12 -26.03 14.55
C ASN A 242 4.76 -26.75 14.60
N PHE A 243 4.58 -27.73 13.71
CA PHE A 243 3.39 -28.57 13.68
C PHE A 243 3.74 -30.00 14.07
N LEU A 244 3.08 -30.51 15.11
CA LEU A 244 3.19 -31.89 15.54
C LEU A 244 1.91 -32.63 15.17
N LYS A 245 2.02 -33.76 14.48
CA LYS A 245 0.89 -34.65 14.23
C LYS A 245 0.74 -35.62 15.41
N GLY A 246 -0.46 -35.73 15.98
CA GLY A 246 -0.76 -36.63 17.07
C GLY A 246 -2.27 -36.92 17.12
N MET A 247 -2.65 -37.98 17.85
CA MET A 247 -4.03 -38.23 18.24
C MET A 247 -4.21 -37.72 19.68
N LEU A 248 -5.30 -37.01 19.92
CA LEU A 248 -5.75 -36.68 21.27
C LEU A 248 -6.52 -37.89 21.80
N GLU A 249 -5.99 -38.53 22.84
CA GLU A 249 -6.75 -39.51 23.63
C GLU A 249 -7.55 -38.75 24.69
N SER A 250 -8.87 -38.94 24.67
CA SER A 250 -9.83 -38.33 25.65
C SER A 250 -9.86 -39.08 26.95
#